data_3bf3bdae860d60035e7886a204b14539
#
_entry.id   3bf3bdae860d60035e7886a204b14539
#
_cell.length_a   1.000
_cell.length_b   1.000
_cell.length_c   1.000
_cell.angle_alpha   90.00
_cell.angle_beta   90.00
_cell.angle_gamma   90.00
#
_symmetry.space_group_name_H-M   'P 1'
#
loop_
_entity.id
_entity.type
_entity.pdbx_description
1 polymer ?
#
loop_
_entity_poly.entity_id
_entity_poly.type
_entity_poly.pdbx_seq_one_letter_code
_entity_poly.pdbx_strand_id
1 'polypeptide(L)'
;LHYPLRRQRQMCIRDSTLSTDKFNISRVDVKSTGDASQSSPELIRFINSSEGVIVNSSQNTIDFFTISSSELTITGESINITDSDDAECSSIDVSVDESIIAVVVTFGSCQRGEMYLVDASTRQKYGPYELGYNPDAVDIAVDNEFVVVVNEYDYEDGTAGCTVPYYPGVTIWDISQGLDNGTLVKHMKITHTGENGNLAEPEGVKIAPDGETVYMTLQESNQMGWFSILSPPDTLQDYVSFTSAIHEPDGIWVNSTGTVVCTGGEYDGKLGVTLLNSDGTPGAQYYANLVDDLPSTWTWTDERKGIEPEEVVIAEHDGKSYVLATLQDPAAVVVYDI
;
A
#
# COMPACT_ATOMS: atom_id res chain seq x y z
N LEU A 1 -5.30 18.27 20.34
CA LEU A 1 -6.43 17.49 19.82
C LEU A 1 -5.92 16.07 19.68
N HIS A 2 -6.52 15.13 20.40
CA HIS A 2 -6.05 13.75 20.50
C HIS A 2 -6.42 13.02 19.19
N TYR A 3 -5.41 12.63 18.43
CA TYR A 3 -5.55 11.50 17.53
C TYR A 3 -6.05 10.30 18.35
N PRO A 4 -7.05 9.57 17.91
CA PRO A 4 -7.34 8.29 18.50
C PRO A 4 -6.11 7.43 18.25
N LEU A 5 -5.43 7.05 19.32
CA LEU A 5 -4.38 6.04 19.30
C LEU A 5 -4.91 4.86 18.45
N ARG A 6 -4.42 4.69 17.24
CA ARG A 6 -4.57 3.44 16.50
C ARG A 6 -4.10 2.36 17.48
N ARG A 7 -5.01 1.56 17.94
CA ARG A 7 -4.72 0.52 18.94
C ARG A 7 -3.77 -0.44 18.27
N GLN A 8 -2.58 -0.60 18.84
CA GLN A 8 -1.67 -1.68 18.51
C GLN A 8 -2.46 -3.00 18.51
N ARG A 9 -2.79 -3.48 17.33
CA ARG A 9 -3.45 -4.77 17.15
C ARG A 9 -2.35 -5.79 16.90
N GLN A 10 -2.10 -6.64 17.86
CA GLN A 10 -1.30 -7.84 17.65
C GLN A 10 -1.99 -8.66 16.55
N MET A 11 -1.33 -8.82 15.42
CA MET A 11 -1.75 -9.75 14.38
C MET A 11 -1.74 -11.15 14.99
N CYS A 12 -2.89 -11.61 15.45
CA CYS A 12 -3.08 -12.96 15.95
C CYS A 12 -3.42 -13.87 14.78
N ILE A 13 -2.42 -14.52 14.21
CA ILE A 13 -2.68 -15.73 13.43
C ILE A 13 -3.20 -16.76 14.44
N ARG A 14 -4.52 -16.92 14.55
CA ARG A 14 -5.09 -18.08 15.23
C ARG A 14 -4.86 -19.30 14.34
N ASP A 15 -4.45 -20.42 14.96
CA ASP A 15 -4.33 -21.72 14.31
C ASP A 15 -5.71 -22.14 13.74
N SER A 16 -6.10 -21.60 12.61
CA SER A 16 -7.19 -22.11 11.81
C SER A 16 -6.56 -23.02 10.77
N THR A 17 -6.73 -24.31 10.92
CA THR A 17 -6.52 -25.27 9.84
C THR A 17 -7.58 -25.01 8.78
N LEU A 18 -7.29 -24.14 7.82
CA LEU A 18 -8.02 -24.11 6.56
C LEU A 18 -7.70 -25.41 5.84
N SER A 19 -8.58 -26.39 6.03
CA SER A 19 -8.56 -27.65 5.29
C SER A 19 -9.09 -27.41 3.88
N THR A 20 -8.30 -26.79 3.05
CA THR A 20 -8.41 -26.95 1.61
C THR A 20 -7.14 -27.63 1.14
N ASP A 21 -7.23 -28.57 0.23
CA ASP A 21 -6.10 -29.36 -0.30
C ASP A 21 -4.99 -28.52 -1.01
N LYS A 22 -4.99 -27.19 -0.85
CA LYS A 22 -4.21 -26.25 -1.65
C LYS A 22 -3.19 -25.43 -0.86
N PHE A 23 -3.45 -25.04 0.39
CA PHE A 23 -2.53 -24.26 1.22
C PHE A 23 -2.49 -24.75 2.66
N ASN A 24 -1.29 -24.91 3.20
CA ASN A 24 -1.07 -25.09 4.63
C ASN A 24 -0.40 -23.84 5.16
N ILE A 25 -1.14 -22.97 5.81
CA ILE A 25 -0.58 -21.83 6.50
C ILE A 25 -0.27 -22.25 7.94
N SER A 26 1.00 -22.27 8.30
CA SER A 26 1.43 -22.52 9.67
C SER A 26 2.21 -21.33 10.18
N ARG A 27 1.93 -20.91 11.43
CA ARG A 27 2.75 -19.91 12.08
C ARG A 27 4.15 -20.47 12.32
N VAL A 28 5.17 -19.78 11.76
CA VAL A 28 6.58 -20.14 11.97
C VAL A 28 7.07 -19.56 13.30
N ASP A 29 6.87 -18.25 13.51
CA ASP A 29 7.34 -17.56 14.71
C ASP A 29 6.56 -16.26 14.95
N VAL A 30 6.75 -15.63 16.09
CA VAL A 30 6.28 -14.29 16.44
C VAL A 30 7.39 -13.56 17.19
N LYS A 31 7.81 -12.42 16.72
CA LYS A 31 8.82 -11.58 17.36
C LYS A 31 8.25 -10.19 17.66
N SER A 32 8.77 -9.57 18.73
CA SER A 32 8.52 -8.16 19.00
C SER A 32 9.59 -7.32 18.32
N THR A 33 9.17 -6.21 17.70
CA THR A 33 10.08 -5.23 17.09
C THR A 33 10.65 -4.24 18.10
N GLY A 34 10.27 -4.33 19.37
CA GLY A 34 10.75 -3.43 20.43
C GLY A 34 9.77 -3.27 21.58
N ASP A 35 9.89 -2.16 22.30
CA ASP A 35 8.96 -1.78 23.37
C ASP A 35 7.62 -1.34 22.73
N ALA A 36 6.54 -2.02 23.10
CA ALA A 36 5.19 -1.75 22.62
C ALA A 36 4.71 -0.29 22.85
N SER A 37 5.39 0.49 23.66
CA SER A 37 5.12 1.91 23.89
C SER A 37 5.86 2.84 22.91
N GLN A 38 6.81 2.31 22.13
CA GLN A 38 7.69 3.09 21.27
C GLN A 38 7.89 2.46 19.88
N SER A 39 7.19 1.39 19.55
CA SER A 39 7.31 0.69 18.27
C SER A 39 5.92 0.48 17.68
N SER A 40 5.74 0.96 16.47
CA SER A 40 4.51 0.81 15.68
C SER A 40 4.88 0.22 14.32
N PRO A 41 5.04 -1.12 14.22
CA PRO A 41 5.25 -1.76 12.93
C PRO A 41 3.95 -1.69 12.13
N GLU A 42 4.02 -1.11 10.94
CA GLU A 42 2.87 -0.89 10.07
C GLU A 42 2.93 -1.78 8.84
N LEU A 43 3.97 -1.64 8.04
CA LEU A 43 4.13 -2.33 6.79
C LEU A 43 5.35 -3.23 6.78
N ILE A 44 5.24 -4.32 6.05
CA ILE A 44 6.31 -5.30 5.85
C ILE A 44 6.48 -5.56 4.35
N ARG A 45 7.74 -5.61 3.91
CA ARG A 45 8.10 -6.04 2.55
C ARG A 45 9.25 -7.03 2.60
N PHE A 46 9.23 -8.00 1.71
CA PHE A 46 10.36 -8.91 1.52
C PHE A 46 11.35 -8.32 0.53
N ILE A 47 12.63 -8.28 0.91
CA ILE A 47 13.72 -7.95 -0.01
C ILE A 47 13.99 -9.16 -0.89
N ASN A 48 14.04 -10.35 -0.27
CA ASN A 48 14.20 -11.62 -0.96
C ASN A 48 13.51 -12.75 -0.17
N SER A 49 13.66 -13.99 -0.58
CA SER A 49 12.99 -15.14 0.05
C SER A 49 13.37 -15.39 1.52
N SER A 50 14.37 -14.72 2.05
CA SER A 50 14.88 -14.94 3.41
C SER A 50 15.11 -13.67 4.23
N GLU A 51 14.98 -12.50 3.61
CA GLU A 51 15.21 -11.21 4.24
C GLU A 51 14.08 -10.25 3.90
N GLY A 52 13.72 -9.39 4.84
CA GLY A 52 12.75 -8.34 4.62
C GLY A 52 12.96 -7.15 5.53
N VAL A 53 12.08 -6.18 5.39
CA VAL A 53 12.11 -4.89 6.06
C VAL A 53 10.73 -4.58 6.62
N ILE A 54 10.70 -3.92 7.78
CA ILE A 54 9.49 -3.48 8.48
C ILE A 54 9.58 -1.98 8.68
N VAL A 55 8.52 -1.26 8.32
CA VAL A 55 8.36 0.15 8.71
C VAL A 55 7.97 0.23 10.17
N ASN A 56 8.67 1.07 10.92
CA ASN A 56 8.33 1.42 12.28
C ASN A 56 7.96 2.91 12.31
N SER A 57 6.68 3.20 12.13
CA SER A 57 6.17 4.55 11.93
C SER A 57 6.44 5.47 13.13
N SER A 58 6.28 4.97 14.35
CA SER A 58 6.49 5.77 15.57
C SER A 58 7.95 6.15 15.85
N GLN A 59 8.90 5.50 15.21
CA GLN A 59 10.34 5.77 15.35
C GLN A 59 10.95 6.34 14.07
N ASN A 60 10.19 6.43 13.00
CA ASN A 60 10.67 6.83 11.67
C ASN A 60 11.87 6.00 11.21
N THR A 61 11.81 4.68 11.46
CA THR A 61 12.86 3.74 11.07
C THR A 61 12.33 2.65 10.16
N ILE A 62 13.23 2.04 9.42
CA ILE A 62 13.02 0.73 8.83
C ILE A 62 13.92 -0.29 9.52
N ASP A 63 13.32 -1.40 9.95
CA ASP A 63 14.00 -2.46 10.69
C ASP A 63 14.11 -3.72 9.83
N PHE A 64 15.27 -4.36 9.83
CA PHE A 64 15.50 -5.54 8.99
C PHE A 64 15.25 -6.83 9.76
N PHE A 65 14.71 -7.82 9.06
CA PHE A 65 14.50 -9.15 9.60
C PHE A 65 14.98 -10.23 8.61
N THR A 66 15.26 -11.40 9.15
CA THR A 66 15.47 -12.61 8.37
C THR A 66 14.44 -13.67 8.73
N ILE A 67 14.07 -14.49 7.75
CA ILE A 67 13.14 -15.60 7.95
C ILE A 67 13.73 -16.89 7.40
N SER A 68 13.50 -17.98 8.14
CA SER A 68 13.79 -19.35 7.73
C SER A 68 12.53 -20.20 7.84
N SER A 69 12.61 -21.47 7.51
CA SER A 69 11.49 -22.42 7.67
C SER A 69 11.01 -22.58 9.13
N SER A 70 11.75 -22.12 10.10
CA SER A 70 11.48 -22.35 11.53
C SER A 70 11.62 -21.11 12.41
N GLU A 71 12.15 -20.00 11.90
CA GLU A 71 12.47 -18.85 12.74
C GLU A 71 12.37 -17.53 11.97
N LEU A 72 11.80 -16.52 12.61
CA LEU A 72 11.85 -15.12 12.26
C LEU A 72 12.83 -14.42 13.20
N THR A 73 13.82 -13.73 12.67
CA THR A 73 14.83 -13.02 13.47
C THR A 73 14.85 -11.53 13.09
N ILE A 74 14.55 -10.66 14.04
CA ILE A 74 14.83 -9.22 13.88
C ILE A 74 16.33 -9.05 14.04
N THR A 75 16.99 -8.53 12.99
CA THR A 75 18.47 -8.53 12.93
C THR A 75 19.11 -7.53 13.89
N GLY A 76 18.34 -6.54 14.36
CA GLY A 76 18.84 -5.39 15.11
C GLY A 76 19.49 -4.33 14.23
N GLU A 77 19.50 -4.53 12.92
CA GLU A 77 19.88 -3.51 11.94
C GLU A 77 18.67 -2.62 11.69
N SER A 78 18.87 -1.31 11.77
CA SER A 78 17.83 -0.30 11.59
C SER A 78 18.39 0.91 10.87
N ILE A 79 17.59 1.53 10.02
CA ILE A 79 17.92 2.79 9.36
C ILE A 79 16.94 3.85 9.84
N ASN A 80 17.46 4.91 10.43
CA ASN A 80 16.68 6.11 10.71
C ASN A 80 16.41 6.86 9.40
N ILE A 81 15.13 7.01 9.09
CA ILE A 81 14.67 7.69 7.86
C ILE A 81 14.69 9.19 8.07
N THR A 82 14.16 9.69 9.18
CA THR A 82 14.17 11.11 9.52
C THR A 82 14.20 11.32 11.03
N ASP A 83 14.80 12.43 11.46
CA ASP A 83 14.86 12.84 12.88
C ASP A 83 13.71 13.77 13.28
N SER A 84 12.77 14.03 12.39
CA SER A 84 11.65 14.93 12.67
C SER A 84 10.63 14.27 13.60
N ASP A 85 10.31 14.94 14.70
CA ASP A 85 9.29 14.47 15.65
C ASP A 85 7.85 14.56 15.09
N ASP A 86 7.65 15.34 14.02
CA ASP A 86 6.35 15.51 13.36
C ASP A 86 6.19 14.57 12.15
N ALA A 87 7.17 13.72 11.90
CA ALA A 87 7.18 12.79 10.78
C ALA A 87 6.60 11.43 11.15
N GLU A 88 6.03 10.76 10.16
CA GLU A 88 5.58 9.38 10.23
C GLU A 88 5.90 8.66 8.91
N CYS A 89 6.58 7.50 8.99
CA CYS A 89 6.78 6.67 7.82
C CYS A 89 5.46 5.99 7.47
N SER A 90 4.85 6.36 6.35
CA SER A 90 3.51 5.91 5.94
C SER A 90 3.55 4.71 4.99
N SER A 91 4.58 4.59 4.16
CA SER A 91 4.64 3.51 3.17
C SER A 91 6.05 3.04 2.84
N ILE A 92 6.14 1.82 2.31
CA ILE A 92 7.39 1.19 1.87
C ILE A 92 7.14 0.25 0.69
N ASP A 93 8.06 0.26 -0.27
CA ASP A 93 8.14 -0.76 -1.31
C ASP A 93 9.57 -1.21 -1.55
N VAL A 94 9.72 -2.40 -2.14
CA VAL A 94 11.01 -3.00 -2.50
C VAL A 94 10.98 -3.36 -3.97
N SER A 95 12.00 -2.92 -4.72
CA SER A 95 12.10 -3.21 -6.14
C SER A 95 12.14 -4.71 -6.45
N VAL A 96 11.62 -5.09 -7.62
CA VAL A 96 11.53 -6.50 -8.06
C VAL A 96 12.90 -7.17 -8.14
N ASP A 97 13.95 -6.42 -8.44
CA ASP A 97 15.32 -6.93 -8.50
C ASP A 97 16.03 -6.93 -7.12
N GLU A 98 15.30 -6.67 -6.04
CA GLU A 98 15.78 -6.70 -4.65
C GLU A 98 16.85 -5.64 -4.32
N SER A 99 17.04 -4.62 -5.16
CA SER A 99 18.15 -3.67 -5.04
C SER A 99 17.78 -2.36 -4.34
N ILE A 100 16.51 -1.94 -4.40
CA ILE A 100 16.04 -0.62 -3.92
C ILE A 100 14.91 -0.79 -2.92
N ILE A 101 14.94 -0.01 -1.85
CA ILE A 101 13.82 0.17 -0.91
C ILE A 101 13.40 1.63 -1.00
N ALA A 102 12.14 1.90 -1.30
CA ALA A 102 11.54 3.23 -1.22
C ALA A 102 10.75 3.36 0.07
N VAL A 103 10.95 4.44 0.82
CA VAL A 103 10.25 4.73 2.08
C VAL A 103 9.64 6.12 1.98
N VAL A 104 8.36 6.20 2.30
CA VAL A 104 7.58 7.43 2.25
C VAL A 104 7.35 7.95 3.66
N VAL A 105 7.40 9.28 3.80
CA VAL A 105 7.24 9.98 5.07
C VAL A 105 6.22 11.09 4.91
N THR A 106 5.24 11.11 5.81
CA THR A 106 4.29 12.22 5.97
C THR A 106 4.69 13.10 7.16
N PHE A 107 4.34 14.40 7.12
CA PHE A 107 4.59 15.38 8.18
C PHE A 107 3.29 16.04 8.67
N GLY A 108 2.19 15.32 8.56
CA GLY A 108 0.86 15.83 8.87
C GLY A 108 0.25 16.67 7.74
N SER A 109 -1.00 17.01 7.91
CA SER A 109 -1.92 17.43 6.85
C SER A 109 -1.57 18.69 6.06
N CYS A 110 -0.66 19.54 6.54
CA CYS A 110 -0.32 20.81 5.88
C CYS A 110 1.11 20.90 5.34
N GLN A 111 1.85 19.83 5.37
CA GLN A 111 3.23 19.78 4.89
C GLN A 111 3.36 18.77 3.75
N ARG A 112 4.29 19.04 2.84
CA ARG A 112 4.64 18.08 1.82
C ARG A 112 5.40 16.93 2.45
N GLY A 113 5.11 15.73 1.99
CA GLY A 113 5.86 14.55 2.38
C GLY A 113 7.20 14.44 1.68
N GLU A 114 7.95 13.45 2.06
CA GLU A 114 9.26 13.13 1.53
C GLU A 114 9.37 11.64 1.22
N MET A 115 10.17 11.31 0.23
CA MET A 115 10.58 9.93 -0.04
C MET A 115 12.08 9.80 0.16
N TYR A 116 12.48 8.67 0.71
CA TYR A 116 13.86 8.24 0.80
C TYR A 116 14.04 6.94 0.05
N LEU A 117 15.15 6.84 -0.68
CA LEU A 117 15.57 5.61 -1.34
C LEU A 117 16.73 5.01 -0.55
N VAL A 118 16.72 3.70 -0.40
CA VAL A 118 17.77 2.96 0.28
C VAL A 118 18.30 1.89 -0.66
N ASP A 119 19.60 1.85 -0.86
CA ASP A 119 20.26 0.72 -1.50
C ASP A 119 20.18 -0.50 -0.57
N ALA A 120 19.47 -1.53 -1.01
CA ALA A 120 19.17 -2.68 -0.16
C ALA A 120 20.42 -3.48 0.24
N SER A 121 21.50 -3.41 -0.54
CA SER A 121 22.74 -4.14 -0.27
C SER A 121 23.70 -3.39 0.67
N THR A 122 23.81 -2.08 0.49
CA THR A 122 24.76 -1.24 1.25
C THR A 122 24.10 -0.54 2.44
N ARG A 123 22.76 -0.54 2.49
CA ARG A 123 21.95 0.20 3.48
C ARG A 123 22.15 1.73 3.40
N GLN A 124 22.71 2.21 2.31
CA GLN A 124 22.89 3.65 2.12
C GLN A 124 21.57 4.30 1.76
N LYS A 125 21.22 5.36 2.49
CA LYS A 125 20.02 6.18 2.29
C LYS A 125 20.34 7.37 1.38
N TYR A 126 19.40 7.69 0.48
CA TYR A 126 19.43 8.82 -0.45
C TYR A 126 18.12 9.62 -0.34
N GLY A 127 18.15 10.89 -0.68
CA GLY A 127 17.02 11.81 -0.54
C GLY A 127 17.29 12.90 0.49
N PRO A 128 16.32 13.68 0.97
CA PRO A 128 14.88 13.49 0.67
C PRO A 128 14.49 13.92 -0.75
N TYR A 129 13.46 13.25 -1.27
CA TYR A 129 12.76 13.59 -2.52
C TYR A 129 11.39 14.17 -2.16
N GLU A 130 11.12 15.42 -2.55
CA GLU A 130 9.86 16.08 -2.23
C GLU A 130 8.66 15.38 -2.88
N LEU A 131 7.60 15.17 -2.10
CA LEU A 131 6.34 14.57 -2.53
C LEU A 131 5.19 15.58 -2.53
N GLY A 132 3.97 15.11 -2.75
CA GLY A 132 2.75 15.85 -2.47
C GLY A 132 2.45 15.91 -0.97
N TYR A 133 1.20 16.19 -0.65
CA TYR A 133 0.73 16.28 0.73
C TYR A 133 0.10 14.94 1.13
N ASN A 134 0.33 14.55 2.37
CA ASN A 134 -0.15 13.30 2.92
C ASN A 134 0.10 12.11 1.96
N PRO A 135 1.38 11.78 1.66
CA PRO A 135 1.67 10.63 0.81
C PRO A 135 1.34 9.35 1.56
N ASP A 136 0.66 8.43 0.87
CA ASP A 136 0.15 7.21 1.48
C ASP A 136 0.80 5.95 0.92
N ALA A 137 0.84 5.74 -0.39
CA ALA A 137 1.42 4.54 -0.97
C ALA A 137 2.51 4.83 -2.00
N VAL A 138 3.46 3.88 -2.11
CA VAL A 138 4.59 3.94 -3.04
C VAL A 138 4.74 2.63 -3.79
N ASP A 139 5.15 2.73 -5.06
CA ASP A 139 5.55 1.57 -5.87
C ASP A 139 6.74 1.90 -6.77
N ILE A 140 7.63 0.93 -6.97
CA ILE A 140 8.83 1.04 -7.81
C ILE A 140 8.59 0.29 -9.11
N ALA A 141 8.86 0.94 -10.25
CA ALA A 141 8.73 0.28 -11.54
C ALA A 141 9.68 -0.94 -11.67
N VAL A 142 9.23 -1.95 -12.39
CA VAL A 142 9.94 -3.24 -12.53
C VAL A 142 11.34 -3.12 -13.11
N ASP A 143 11.60 -2.06 -13.88
CA ASP A 143 12.91 -1.75 -14.48
C ASP A 143 13.77 -0.81 -13.61
N ASN A 144 13.26 -0.39 -12.44
CA ASN A 144 13.90 0.56 -11.53
C ASN A 144 14.14 1.96 -12.14
N GLU A 145 13.41 2.33 -13.17
CA GLU A 145 13.56 3.66 -13.77
C GLU A 145 12.68 4.71 -13.08
N PHE A 146 11.54 4.29 -12.53
CA PHE A 146 10.57 5.20 -11.91
C PHE A 146 10.13 4.76 -10.53
N VAL A 147 9.78 5.76 -9.71
CA VAL A 147 9.03 5.58 -8.45
C VAL A 147 7.79 6.45 -8.52
N VAL A 148 6.66 5.86 -8.15
CA VAL A 148 5.37 6.53 -8.11
C VAL A 148 4.85 6.53 -6.70
N VAL A 149 4.41 7.71 -6.22
CA VAL A 149 3.82 7.89 -4.89
C VAL A 149 2.46 8.55 -5.05
N VAL A 150 1.43 7.98 -4.47
CA VAL A 150 0.13 8.63 -4.33
C VAL A 150 0.10 9.49 -3.08
N ASN A 151 -0.64 10.61 -3.16
CA ASN A 151 -0.73 11.61 -2.10
C ASN A 151 -2.23 11.83 -1.85
N GLU A 152 -2.70 11.31 -0.75
CA GLU A 152 -4.10 11.20 -0.38
C GLU A 152 -4.77 12.56 -0.26
N TYR A 153 -4.21 13.49 0.48
CA TYR A 153 -4.88 14.73 0.86
C TYR A 153 -6.12 14.50 1.73
N ASP A 154 -5.95 14.11 2.94
CA ASP A 154 -7.05 13.91 3.88
C ASP A 154 -7.84 15.21 4.16
N TYR A 155 -9.06 15.28 3.61
CA TYR A 155 -9.98 16.41 3.81
C TYR A 155 -10.59 16.42 5.22
N GLU A 156 -10.78 15.28 5.82
CA GLU A 156 -11.44 15.14 7.13
C GLU A 156 -10.53 15.54 8.29
N ASP A 157 -9.23 15.34 8.19
CA ASP A 157 -8.27 15.61 9.27
C ASP A 157 -7.86 17.08 9.43
N GLY A 158 -8.60 18.01 8.82
CA GLY A 158 -8.54 19.40 9.20
C GLY A 158 -7.59 20.29 8.42
N THR A 159 -7.35 19.99 7.14
CA THR A 159 -6.72 20.91 6.18
C THR A 159 -7.46 22.24 6.01
N ALA A 160 -8.63 22.40 6.62
CA ALA A 160 -9.40 23.66 6.67
C ALA A 160 -8.59 24.86 7.22
N GLY A 161 -7.40 24.64 7.79
CA GLY A 161 -6.46 25.65 8.24
C GLY A 161 -5.25 25.89 7.33
N CYS A 162 -5.03 25.05 6.33
CA CYS A 162 -3.89 25.21 5.43
C CYS A 162 -4.11 26.36 4.44
N THR A 163 -3.07 27.19 4.26
CA THR A 163 -3.18 28.43 3.45
C THR A 163 -2.90 28.22 1.96
N VAL A 164 -2.64 27.01 1.53
CA VAL A 164 -2.28 26.65 0.14
C VAL A 164 -3.39 25.79 -0.45
N PRO A 165 -3.75 25.92 -1.73
CA PRO A 165 -4.68 25.02 -2.36
C PRO A 165 -3.99 23.66 -2.54
N TYR A 166 -4.43 22.68 -1.77
CA TYR A 166 -3.99 21.31 -1.85
C TYR A 166 -4.89 20.53 -2.82
N TYR A 167 -4.34 19.50 -3.39
CA TYR A 167 -5.08 18.52 -4.19
C TYR A 167 -4.48 17.15 -3.96
N PRO A 168 -5.32 16.11 -3.84
CA PRO A 168 -4.83 14.75 -3.95
C PRO A 168 -4.14 14.55 -5.30
N GLY A 169 -3.22 13.63 -5.36
CA GLY A 169 -2.48 13.47 -6.61
C GLY A 169 -1.42 12.41 -6.59
N VAL A 170 -0.55 12.45 -7.58
CA VAL A 170 0.53 11.50 -7.78
C VAL A 170 1.83 12.24 -8.00
N THR A 171 2.89 11.79 -7.34
CA THR A 171 4.26 12.26 -7.57
C THR A 171 5.05 11.17 -8.27
N ILE A 172 5.74 11.53 -9.36
CA ILE A 172 6.53 10.61 -10.18
C ILE A 172 7.97 11.08 -10.18
N TRP A 173 8.89 10.21 -9.80
CA TRP A 173 10.33 10.41 -9.86
C TRP A 173 10.99 9.47 -10.85
N ASP A 174 11.88 10.00 -11.72
CA ASP A 174 12.80 9.23 -12.55
C ASP A 174 14.10 9.03 -11.75
N ILE A 175 14.46 7.79 -11.50
CA ILE A 175 15.66 7.36 -10.76
C ILE A 175 16.64 6.58 -11.64
N SER A 176 16.42 6.54 -12.95
CA SER A 176 17.26 5.81 -13.92
C SER A 176 18.74 6.26 -13.93
N GLN A 177 19.03 7.47 -13.45
CA GLN A 177 20.39 8.00 -13.36
C GLN A 177 21.08 7.71 -12.02
N GLY A 178 20.48 6.87 -11.17
CA GLY A 178 20.98 6.49 -9.85
C GLY A 178 20.21 7.10 -8.70
N LEU A 179 20.30 6.46 -7.52
CA LEU A 179 19.49 6.79 -6.34
C LEU A 179 19.78 8.17 -5.74
N ASP A 180 20.91 8.79 -6.06
CA ASP A 180 21.31 10.14 -5.66
C ASP A 180 20.98 11.23 -6.70
N ASN A 181 20.50 10.83 -7.88
CA ASN A 181 20.29 11.71 -9.04
C ASN A 181 18.82 11.67 -9.53
N GLY A 182 17.88 11.34 -8.66
CA GLY A 182 16.46 11.31 -9.01
C GLY A 182 15.98 12.66 -9.55
N THR A 183 15.16 12.63 -10.57
CA THR A 183 14.57 13.80 -11.21
C THR A 183 13.06 13.76 -11.11
N LEU A 184 12.46 14.83 -10.60
CA LEU A 184 11.02 14.96 -10.56
C LEU A 184 10.44 15.03 -11.98
N VAL A 185 9.66 14.03 -12.37
CA VAL A 185 8.95 14.02 -13.65
C VAL A 185 7.68 14.86 -13.55
N LYS A 186 6.86 14.61 -12.51
CA LYS A 186 5.56 15.25 -12.38
C LYS A 186 5.01 15.21 -10.97
N HIS A 187 4.26 16.27 -10.63
CA HIS A 187 3.17 16.21 -9.66
C HIS A 187 1.85 16.28 -10.43
N MET A 188 1.18 15.17 -10.62
CA MET A 188 -0.13 15.07 -11.26
C MET A 188 -1.22 15.35 -10.23
N LYS A 189 -2.27 16.08 -10.63
CA LYS A 189 -3.40 16.38 -9.75
C LYS A 189 -4.57 15.44 -10.00
N ILE A 190 -5.32 15.15 -8.93
CA ILE A 190 -6.64 14.54 -9.00
C ILE A 190 -7.66 15.61 -8.61
N THR A 191 -8.54 15.98 -9.54
CA THR A 191 -9.46 17.11 -9.35
C THR A 191 -10.93 16.73 -9.46
N HIS A 192 -11.23 15.48 -9.76
CA HIS A 192 -12.62 15.01 -9.71
C HIS A 192 -13.04 14.71 -8.27
N THR A 193 -14.33 14.75 -8.04
CA THR A 193 -14.92 14.51 -6.72
C THR A 193 -15.67 13.19 -6.72
N GLY A 194 -15.68 12.55 -5.57
CA GLY A 194 -16.53 11.39 -5.29
C GLY A 194 -18.02 11.73 -5.24
N GLU A 195 -18.83 10.74 -4.99
CA GLU A 195 -20.30 10.88 -4.91
C GLU A 195 -20.73 11.85 -3.79
N ASN A 196 -19.95 11.95 -2.72
CA ASN A 196 -20.19 12.83 -1.58
C ASN A 196 -19.73 14.29 -1.82
N GLY A 197 -19.12 14.56 -2.99
CA GLY A 197 -18.56 15.88 -3.32
C GLY A 197 -17.17 16.14 -2.73
N ASN A 198 -16.57 15.18 -2.04
CA ASN A 198 -15.18 15.20 -1.62
C ASN A 198 -14.24 14.95 -2.81
N LEU A 199 -13.01 15.43 -2.73
CA LEU A 199 -12.01 15.10 -3.73
C LEU A 199 -11.72 13.58 -3.65
N ALA A 200 -11.48 12.97 -4.80
CA ALA A 200 -11.09 11.57 -4.85
C ALA A 200 -9.69 11.42 -4.22
N GLU A 201 -9.58 10.61 -3.18
CA GLU A 201 -8.38 10.38 -2.41
C GLU A 201 -7.70 9.09 -2.89
N PRO A 202 -6.46 9.18 -3.43
CA PRO A 202 -5.71 8.00 -3.83
C PRO A 202 -5.02 7.37 -2.62
N GLU A 203 -5.31 6.09 -2.35
CA GLU A 203 -4.76 5.30 -1.25
C GLU A 203 -3.69 4.33 -1.74
N GLY A 204 -4.06 3.40 -2.59
CA GLY A 204 -3.15 2.39 -3.12
C GLY A 204 -2.61 2.73 -4.49
N VAL A 205 -1.38 2.30 -4.79
CA VAL A 205 -0.75 2.43 -6.11
C VAL A 205 0.00 1.17 -6.51
N LYS A 206 -0.09 0.80 -7.80
CA LYS A 206 0.71 -0.28 -8.39
C LYS A 206 1.06 -0.01 -9.83
N ILE A 207 2.33 -0.16 -10.16
CA ILE A 207 2.84 -0.11 -11.53
C ILE A 207 2.69 -1.51 -12.13
N ALA A 208 2.13 -1.58 -13.32
CA ALA A 208 1.98 -2.85 -14.03
C ALA A 208 3.35 -3.45 -14.41
N PRO A 209 3.40 -4.75 -14.70
CA PRO A 209 4.64 -5.40 -15.15
C PRO A 209 5.23 -4.89 -16.46
N ASP A 210 4.49 -4.05 -17.20
CA ASP A 210 5.00 -3.35 -18.38
C ASP A 210 5.99 -2.21 -18.02
N GLY A 211 6.09 -1.84 -16.73
CA GLY A 211 6.90 -0.73 -16.23
C GLY A 211 6.36 0.66 -16.59
N GLU A 212 5.20 0.74 -17.24
CA GLU A 212 4.65 1.98 -17.80
C GLU A 212 3.28 2.34 -17.23
N THR A 213 2.36 1.38 -17.12
CA THR A 213 0.99 1.63 -16.71
C THR A 213 0.87 1.64 -15.19
N VAL A 214 0.35 2.73 -14.63
CA VAL A 214 0.06 2.87 -13.20
C VAL A 214 -1.43 2.70 -12.96
N TYR A 215 -1.78 1.92 -11.95
CA TYR A 215 -3.14 1.82 -11.40
C TYR A 215 -3.13 2.34 -9.97
N MET A 216 -4.24 2.97 -9.57
CA MET A 216 -4.42 3.45 -8.21
C MET A 216 -5.88 3.32 -7.78
N THR A 217 -6.09 3.10 -6.51
CA THR A 217 -7.42 3.24 -5.90
C THR A 217 -7.72 4.71 -5.64
N LEU A 218 -8.98 5.07 -5.71
CA LEU A 218 -9.52 6.39 -5.43
C LEU A 218 -10.66 6.21 -4.44
N GLN A 219 -10.30 6.26 -3.13
CA GLN A 219 -11.14 5.80 -2.05
C GLN A 219 -12.48 6.53 -1.99
N GLU A 220 -12.48 7.84 -1.81
CA GLU A 220 -13.69 8.65 -1.64
C GLU A 220 -14.62 8.67 -2.88
N SER A 221 -14.10 8.30 -4.04
CA SER A 221 -14.89 8.22 -5.27
C SER A 221 -15.32 6.81 -5.66
N ASN A 222 -14.89 5.77 -4.93
CA ASN A 222 -15.14 4.37 -5.25
C ASN A 222 -14.67 4.01 -6.67
N GLN A 223 -13.46 4.43 -7.03
CA GLN A 223 -12.95 4.31 -8.38
C GLN A 223 -11.54 3.72 -8.42
N MET A 224 -11.16 3.26 -9.60
CA MET A 224 -9.78 2.96 -9.96
C MET A 224 -9.35 3.93 -11.06
N GLY A 225 -8.24 4.63 -10.85
CA GLY A 225 -7.59 5.47 -11.84
C GLY A 225 -6.42 4.76 -12.49
N TRP A 226 -6.05 5.17 -13.72
CA TRP A 226 -4.83 4.70 -14.38
C TRP A 226 -4.24 5.75 -15.32
N PHE A 227 -2.95 5.65 -15.58
CA PHE A 227 -2.24 6.51 -16.54
C PHE A 227 -0.91 5.87 -16.97
N SER A 228 -0.26 6.42 -18.01
CA SER A 228 1.10 6.05 -18.42
C SER A 228 2.14 6.95 -17.77
N ILE A 229 3.19 6.37 -17.17
CA ILE A 229 4.34 7.10 -16.62
C ILE A 229 5.10 7.88 -17.71
N LEU A 230 5.18 7.33 -18.93
CA LEU A 230 5.93 7.95 -20.02
C LEU A 230 5.27 9.23 -20.56
N SER A 231 3.97 9.40 -20.29
CA SER A 231 3.20 10.58 -20.72
C SER A 231 2.16 10.99 -19.67
N PRO A 232 2.61 11.30 -18.42
CA PRO A 232 1.67 11.59 -17.35
C PRO A 232 0.90 12.87 -17.61
N PRO A 233 -0.44 12.87 -17.49
CA PRO A 233 -1.26 14.06 -17.71
C PRO A 233 -1.04 15.08 -16.58
N ASP A 234 -1.47 16.33 -16.78
CA ASP A 234 -1.47 17.35 -15.71
C ASP A 234 -2.50 17.04 -14.62
N THR A 235 -3.58 16.37 -15.01
CA THR A 235 -4.68 15.95 -14.15
C THR A 235 -5.15 14.58 -14.60
N LEU A 236 -5.43 13.70 -13.65
CA LEU A 236 -5.96 12.37 -13.94
C LEU A 236 -7.23 12.45 -14.79
N GLN A 237 -7.25 11.72 -15.90
CA GLN A 237 -8.36 11.73 -16.88
C GLN A 237 -9.06 10.37 -16.97
N ASP A 238 -8.29 9.29 -16.78
CA ASP A 238 -8.77 7.93 -16.98
C ASP A 238 -9.07 7.29 -15.64
N TYR A 239 -10.35 6.97 -15.41
CA TYR A 239 -10.81 6.26 -14.22
C TYR A 239 -12.10 5.50 -14.53
N VAL A 240 -12.36 4.47 -13.77
CA VAL A 240 -13.59 3.66 -13.81
C VAL A 240 -14.16 3.50 -12.42
N SER A 241 -15.46 3.67 -12.28
CA SER A 241 -16.13 3.35 -11.03
C SER A 241 -16.14 1.84 -10.80
N PHE A 242 -15.85 1.42 -9.59
CA PHE A 242 -16.19 0.06 -9.18
C PHE A 242 -17.71 -0.11 -9.24
N THR A 243 -18.14 -1.31 -9.59
CA THR A 243 -19.56 -1.64 -9.45
C THR A 243 -19.95 -1.39 -7.99
N SER A 244 -21.21 -1.07 -7.70
CA SER A 244 -21.74 -0.73 -6.38
C SER A 244 -21.47 -1.75 -5.25
N ALA A 245 -20.52 -2.63 -5.47
CA ALA A 245 -20.07 -3.67 -4.58
C ALA A 245 -18.77 -3.35 -3.85
N ILE A 246 -17.93 -2.44 -4.37
CA ILE A 246 -16.66 -2.04 -3.75
C ILE A 246 -16.79 -0.58 -3.34
N HIS A 247 -16.70 -0.33 -2.04
CA HIS A 247 -16.72 1.00 -1.47
C HIS A 247 -15.44 1.25 -0.68
N GLU A 248 -14.96 2.48 -0.73
CA GLU A 248 -13.70 2.90 -0.11
C GLU A 248 -12.57 1.91 -0.44
N PRO A 249 -12.18 1.82 -1.76
CA PRO A 249 -11.10 0.93 -2.17
C PRO A 249 -9.77 1.45 -1.62
N ASP A 250 -9.03 0.57 -0.95
CA ASP A 250 -7.73 0.86 -0.36
C ASP A 250 -6.61 0.13 -1.13
N GLY A 251 -6.04 -0.95 -0.62
CA GLY A 251 -4.95 -1.65 -1.28
C GLY A 251 -5.24 -2.09 -2.72
N ILE A 252 -4.20 -2.08 -3.56
CA ILE A 252 -4.28 -2.48 -4.96
C ILE A 252 -3.08 -3.33 -5.37
N TRP A 253 -3.32 -4.33 -6.20
CA TRP A 253 -2.26 -5.17 -6.76
C TRP A 253 -2.55 -5.58 -8.19
N VAL A 254 -1.50 -5.63 -9.02
CA VAL A 254 -1.54 -6.12 -10.40
C VAL A 254 -0.79 -7.45 -10.47
N ASN A 255 -1.37 -8.45 -11.15
CA ASN A 255 -0.69 -9.74 -11.32
C ASN A 255 0.53 -9.64 -12.25
N SER A 256 1.42 -10.64 -12.20
CA SER A 256 2.69 -10.66 -12.94
C SER A 256 2.53 -10.59 -14.47
N THR A 257 1.35 -10.89 -15.00
CA THR A 257 1.05 -10.81 -16.44
C THR A 257 0.38 -9.50 -16.86
N GLY A 258 0.05 -8.62 -15.94
CA GLY A 258 -0.64 -7.36 -16.23
C GLY A 258 -2.07 -7.55 -16.76
N THR A 259 -2.75 -8.62 -16.37
CA THR A 259 -4.09 -8.96 -16.87
C THR A 259 -5.20 -8.87 -15.83
N VAL A 260 -4.82 -8.78 -14.54
CA VAL A 260 -5.73 -8.75 -13.41
C VAL A 260 -5.28 -7.71 -12.39
N VAL A 261 -6.21 -6.89 -11.93
CA VAL A 261 -6.04 -6.00 -10.78
C VAL A 261 -6.96 -6.47 -9.66
N CYS A 262 -6.43 -6.53 -8.43
CA CYS A 262 -7.21 -6.77 -7.23
C CYS A 262 -7.20 -5.54 -6.33
N THR A 263 -8.29 -5.34 -5.57
CA THR A 263 -8.41 -4.28 -4.57
C THR A 263 -9.25 -4.73 -3.38
N GLY A 264 -8.94 -4.24 -2.19
CA GLY A 264 -9.79 -4.31 -1.01
C GLY A 264 -10.80 -3.18 -1.00
N GLY A 265 -12.04 -3.44 -0.58
CA GLY A 265 -13.05 -2.41 -0.32
C GLY A 265 -13.32 -2.33 1.18
N GLU A 266 -12.80 -1.31 1.82
CA GLU A 266 -12.74 -1.17 3.26
C GLU A 266 -14.12 -1.14 3.90
N TYR A 267 -15.04 -0.35 3.36
CA TYR A 267 -16.35 -0.12 3.96
C TYR A 267 -17.27 -1.35 4.01
N ASP A 268 -17.25 -2.15 2.95
CA ASP A 268 -18.20 -3.27 2.80
C ASP A 268 -17.57 -4.65 3.01
N GLY A 269 -16.28 -4.71 3.36
CA GLY A 269 -15.57 -5.97 3.54
C GLY A 269 -15.57 -6.82 2.27
N LYS A 270 -15.23 -6.23 1.13
CA LYS A 270 -15.23 -6.91 -0.16
C LYS A 270 -13.88 -6.91 -0.81
N LEU A 271 -13.64 -7.96 -1.58
CA LEU A 271 -12.47 -8.09 -2.44
C LEU A 271 -12.90 -7.93 -3.89
N GLY A 272 -12.33 -6.96 -4.59
CA GLY A 272 -12.56 -6.71 -6.00
C GLY A 272 -11.51 -7.38 -6.89
N VAL A 273 -11.95 -7.88 -8.05
CA VAL A 273 -11.09 -8.40 -9.11
C VAL A 273 -11.51 -7.76 -10.42
N THR A 274 -10.62 -7.01 -11.04
CA THR A 274 -10.83 -6.38 -12.34
C THR A 274 -9.95 -7.04 -13.39
N LEU A 275 -10.55 -7.59 -14.44
CA LEU A 275 -9.80 -8.06 -15.60
C LEU A 275 -9.37 -6.87 -16.44
N LEU A 276 -8.15 -6.88 -16.91
CA LEU A 276 -7.64 -5.86 -17.83
C LEU A 276 -7.80 -6.31 -19.28
N ASN A 277 -8.16 -5.37 -20.13
CA ASN A 277 -8.14 -5.55 -21.58
C ASN A 277 -6.70 -5.61 -22.10
N SER A 278 -6.50 -6.03 -23.34
CA SER A 278 -5.17 -6.14 -23.95
C SER A 278 -4.42 -4.82 -24.12
N ASP A 279 -5.10 -3.69 -23.96
CA ASP A 279 -4.53 -2.34 -23.97
C ASP A 279 -4.31 -1.77 -22.56
N GLY A 280 -4.44 -2.59 -21.53
CA GLY A 280 -4.28 -2.19 -20.12
C GLY A 280 -5.50 -1.47 -19.53
N THR A 281 -6.56 -1.20 -20.32
CA THR A 281 -7.75 -0.55 -19.76
C THR A 281 -8.56 -1.54 -18.90
N PRO A 282 -9.23 -1.06 -17.83
CA PRO A 282 -10.11 -1.89 -17.02
C PRO A 282 -11.28 -2.47 -17.82
N GLY A 283 -11.53 -3.77 -17.63
CA GLY A 283 -12.59 -4.52 -18.28
C GLY A 283 -13.65 -5.01 -17.30
N ALA A 284 -13.92 -6.32 -17.30
CA ALA A 284 -14.92 -6.92 -16.45
C ALA A 284 -14.49 -6.91 -14.97
N GLN A 285 -15.43 -6.59 -14.09
CA GLN A 285 -15.22 -6.54 -12.63
C GLN A 285 -16.03 -7.64 -11.94
N TYR A 286 -15.39 -8.25 -10.96
CA TYR A 286 -15.95 -9.28 -10.08
C TYR A 286 -15.66 -8.92 -8.63
N TYR A 287 -16.41 -9.47 -7.70
CA TYR A 287 -16.17 -9.27 -6.27
C TYR A 287 -16.52 -10.51 -5.45
N ALA A 288 -15.83 -10.68 -4.34
CA ALA A 288 -16.17 -11.62 -3.28
C ALA A 288 -16.59 -10.83 -2.03
N ASN A 289 -17.60 -11.33 -1.33
CA ASN A 289 -18.01 -10.77 -0.05
C ASN A 289 -17.29 -11.53 1.07
N LEU A 290 -16.31 -10.92 1.68
CA LEU A 290 -15.47 -11.53 2.70
C LEU A 290 -16.28 -11.91 3.96
N VAL A 291 -17.33 -11.13 4.27
CA VAL A 291 -18.21 -11.39 5.43
C VAL A 291 -18.84 -12.78 5.37
N ASP A 292 -19.24 -13.22 4.16
CA ASP A 292 -19.93 -14.51 3.98
C ASP A 292 -18.99 -15.71 4.20
N ASP A 293 -17.69 -15.51 4.04
CA ASP A 293 -16.66 -16.55 4.11
C ASP A 293 -15.99 -16.65 5.49
N LEU A 294 -16.18 -15.66 6.35
CA LEU A 294 -15.63 -15.69 7.69
C LEU A 294 -16.47 -16.54 8.66
N PRO A 295 -15.82 -17.14 9.69
CA PRO A 295 -16.55 -17.87 10.71
C PRO A 295 -17.59 -16.98 11.40
N SER A 296 -18.83 -17.43 11.50
CA SER A 296 -19.94 -16.69 12.13
C SER A 296 -19.72 -16.35 13.61
N THR A 297 -18.67 -16.89 14.22
CA THR A 297 -18.25 -16.61 15.59
C THR A 297 -17.27 -15.44 15.69
N TRP A 298 -16.80 -14.94 14.56
CA TRP A 298 -15.95 -13.77 14.53
C TRP A 298 -16.79 -12.51 14.67
N THR A 299 -16.27 -11.55 15.41
CA THR A 299 -16.89 -10.24 15.61
C THR A 299 -15.86 -9.19 15.29
N TRP A 300 -16.29 -8.12 14.70
CA TRP A 300 -15.50 -6.92 14.44
C TRP A 300 -15.95 -5.77 15.34
N THR A 301 -15.07 -4.84 15.57
CA THR A 301 -15.27 -3.76 16.55
C THR A 301 -15.89 -2.51 15.93
N ASP A 302 -15.71 -2.29 14.65
CA ASP A 302 -16.34 -1.19 13.92
C ASP A 302 -17.60 -1.69 13.18
N GLU A 303 -18.77 -1.42 13.77
CA GLU A 303 -20.05 -1.80 13.16
C GLU A 303 -20.35 -1.00 11.87
N ARG A 304 -19.64 0.09 11.63
CA ARG A 304 -19.87 0.97 10.47
C ARG A 304 -19.08 0.52 9.24
N LYS A 305 -17.80 0.21 9.43
CA LYS A 305 -16.90 -0.21 8.34
C LYS A 305 -16.91 -1.72 8.11
N GLY A 306 -17.12 -2.51 9.15
CA GLY A 306 -17.20 -3.98 9.04
C GLY A 306 -15.82 -4.63 9.10
N ILE A 307 -15.42 -5.38 8.07
CA ILE A 307 -14.18 -6.20 8.03
C ILE A 307 -13.06 -5.39 7.39
N GLU A 308 -12.92 -4.29 7.17
CA GLU A 308 -11.82 -3.41 6.69
C GLU A 308 -10.66 -4.18 6.01
N PRO A 309 -10.78 -4.61 4.74
CA PRO A 309 -9.65 -5.09 3.97
C PRO A 309 -8.72 -3.92 3.62
N GLU A 310 -7.46 -4.02 4.04
CA GLU A 310 -6.46 -2.97 3.85
C GLU A 310 -5.59 -3.25 2.64
N GLU A 311 -4.68 -4.17 2.76
CA GLU A 311 -3.72 -4.54 1.72
C GLU A 311 -4.15 -5.80 0.96
N VAL A 312 -3.92 -5.80 -0.32
CA VAL A 312 -4.11 -6.97 -1.18
C VAL A 312 -2.83 -7.28 -1.95
N VAL A 313 -2.60 -8.56 -2.21
CA VAL A 313 -1.49 -9.04 -3.06
C VAL A 313 -1.92 -10.22 -3.87
N ILE A 314 -1.46 -10.32 -5.12
CA ILE A 314 -1.66 -11.50 -5.95
C ILE A 314 -0.38 -12.34 -5.89
N ALA A 315 -0.49 -13.57 -5.40
CA ALA A 315 0.58 -14.56 -5.38
C ALA A 315 0.32 -15.64 -6.42
N GLU A 316 1.37 -16.07 -7.10
CA GLU A 316 1.29 -17.15 -8.09
C GLU A 316 2.02 -18.39 -7.58
N HIS A 317 1.32 -19.53 -7.61
CA HIS A 317 1.88 -20.80 -7.18
C HIS A 317 1.30 -21.97 -8.00
N ASP A 318 2.18 -22.83 -8.51
CA ASP A 318 1.82 -24.02 -9.31
C ASP A 318 0.86 -23.70 -10.48
N GLY A 319 1.08 -22.55 -11.16
CA GLY A 319 0.27 -22.11 -12.31
C GLY A 319 -1.14 -21.64 -11.95
N LYS A 320 -1.36 -21.27 -10.70
CA LYS A 320 -2.57 -20.67 -10.19
C LYS A 320 -2.27 -19.32 -9.59
N SER A 321 -3.26 -18.44 -9.63
CA SER A 321 -3.20 -17.14 -9.00
C SER A 321 -4.09 -17.11 -7.76
N TYR A 322 -3.61 -16.49 -6.71
CA TYR A 322 -4.29 -16.36 -5.42
C TYR A 322 -4.26 -14.90 -5.00
N VAL A 323 -5.37 -14.40 -4.51
CA VAL A 323 -5.43 -13.10 -3.84
C VAL A 323 -5.33 -13.33 -2.34
N LEU A 324 -4.36 -12.67 -1.72
CA LEU A 324 -4.27 -12.57 -0.28
C LEU A 324 -4.72 -11.15 0.11
N ALA A 325 -5.59 -11.05 1.09
CA ALA A 325 -6.00 -9.76 1.64
C ALA A 325 -5.81 -9.76 3.16
N THR A 326 -5.25 -8.68 3.67
CA THR A 326 -5.20 -8.42 5.12
C THR A 326 -6.49 -7.75 5.54
N LEU A 327 -6.97 -8.12 6.72
CA LEU A 327 -8.16 -7.53 7.33
C LEU A 327 -7.74 -6.81 8.59
N GLN A 328 -8.09 -5.54 8.72
CA GLN A 328 -7.81 -4.77 9.92
C GLN A 328 -8.69 -5.25 11.08
N ASP A 329 -9.97 -5.46 10.83
CA ASP A 329 -10.92 -5.95 11.83
C ASP A 329 -11.82 -7.07 11.27
N PRO A 330 -11.72 -8.29 11.72
CA PRO A 330 -10.76 -8.83 12.69
C PRO A 330 -9.36 -8.98 12.06
N ALA A 331 -8.29 -8.80 12.85
CA ALA A 331 -6.91 -8.95 12.36
C ALA A 331 -6.69 -10.36 11.80
N ALA A 332 -6.72 -10.49 10.48
CA ALA A 332 -6.68 -11.76 9.75
C ALA A 332 -6.07 -11.60 8.36
N VAL A 333 -5.78 -12.72 7.73
CA VAL A 333 -5.45 -12.80 6.30
C VAL A 333 -6.41 -13.78 5.66
N VAL A 334 -6.99 -13.40 4.54
CA VAL A 334 -7.82 -14.28 3.71
C VAL A 334 -7.13 -14.60 2.40
N VAL A 335 -7.41 -15.76 1.84
CA VAL A 335 -6.79 -16.24 0.59
C VAL A 335 -7.88 -16.76 -0.34
N TYR A 336 -7.92 -16.22 -1.55
CA TYR A 336 -8.85 -16.64 -2.61
C TYR A 336 -8.10 -17.19 -3.83
N ASP A 337 -8.66 -18.18 -4.48
CA ASP A 337 -8.22 -18.75 -5.76
C ASP A 337 -8.92 -17.96 -6.89
N ILE A 338 -8.20 -17.32 -7.82
CA ILE A 338 -8.72 -16.48 -8.91
C ILE A 338 -8.35 -17.02 -10.29
#